data_2046b1284993f0c3569047779a6fa433
#
_entry.id   2046b1284993f0c3569047779a6fa433
#
_cell.length_a   1.000
_cell.length_b   1.000
_cell.length_c   1.000
_cell.angle_alpha   90.00
_cell.angle_beta   90.00
_cell.angle_gamma   90.00
#
_symmetry.space_group_name_H-M   'P 1'
#
loop_
_entity.id
_entity.type
_entity.pdbx_description
1 polymer ?
#
loop_
_entity_poly.entity_id
_entity_poly.type
_entity_poly.pdbx_seq_one_letter_code
_entity_poly.pdbx_strand_id
1 'polypeptide(L)'
;MLANENQPKTAFIFAGGGSFGAIQVGMLHALAAHGISADAVFGSSVGALNCAYYAGIPTIEGIKQLEAIWRGLHRRDVFQVTWRTVLGFVRRRDFLATSDGLRQLIDRHLPYRNLEEARIPVHIVATDILSGETVVLSKGSAAEAILASVAIPPAFAPVKRERLYLADGAITSNTPVKIAVELGAQRLIILPTGYACALEAPPTGAIANALHALTLLIARQLLHELEHLDQRIDYFIVPPLCPLAGSPYDFSQTNRLIARAVESTKAWLAEGGLERPRIHKQLSLHKHDHNSQELLA
;
A
#
# COMPACT_ATOMS: atom_id res chain seq x y z
N MET A 1 11.42 -22.01 -21.81
CA MET A 1 10.95 -20.83 -22.56
C MET A 1 11.96 -19.73 -22.27
N LEU A 2 12.73 -19.34 -23.27
CA LEU A 2 13.68 -18.22 -23.15
C LEU A 2 12.86 -16.96 -22.94
N ALA A 3 13.06 -16.24 -21.83
CA ALA A 3 12.47 -14.94 -21.59
C ALA A 3 12.92 -14.03 -22.75
N ASN A 4 11.95 -13.42 -23.39
CA ASN A 4 12.17 -12.54 -24.53
C ASN A 4 12.81 -11.25 -23.95
N GLU A 5 14.12 -11.06 -24.14
CA GLU A 5 14.88 -9.93 -23.61
C GLU A 5 14.39 -8.55 -24.06
N ASN A 6 13.40 -8.53 -24.95
CA ASN A 6 12.81 -7.31 -25.53
C ASN A 6 11.43 -6.92 -24.94
N GLN A 7 10.94 -7.61 -23.90
CA GLN A 7 9.70 -7.16 -23.25
C GLN A 7 10.04 -6.12 -22.16
N PRO A 8 9.29 -5.02 -22.08
CA PRO A 8 9.50 -4.01 -21.04
C PRO A 8 9.29 -4.64 -19.66
N LYS A 9 10.25 -4.44 -18.76
CA LYS A 9 10.17 -4.91 -17.38
C LYS A 9 8.98 -4.27 -16.70
N THR A 10 8.00 -5.09 -16.35
CA THR A 10 6.76 -4.66 -15.68
C THR A 10 6.97 -4.59 -14.17
N ALA A 11 6.73 -3.42 -13.59
CA ALA A 11 6.73 -3.23 -12.15
C ALA A 11 5.30 -3.03 -11.62
N PHE A 12 4.95 -3.71 -10.53
CA PHE A 12 3.74 -3.39 -9.75
C PHE A 12 4.10 -2.42 -8.64
N ILE A 13 3.35 -1.33 -8.55
CA ILE A 13 3.56 -0.25 -7.58
C ILE A 13 2.42 -0.25 -6.57
N PHE A 14 2.72 -0.62 -5.35
CA PHE A 14 1.75 -0.75 -4.26
C PHE A 14 1.77 0.50 -3.39
N ALA A 15 0.69 1.27 -3.45
CA ALA A 15 0.53 2.44 -2.61
C ALA A 15 0.27 2.10 -1.14
N GLY A 16 0.65 2.99 -0.23
CA GLY A 16 0.23 2.95 1.16
C GLY A 16 -1.25 3.29 1.34
N GLY A 17 -1.84 2.99 2.51
CA GLY A 17 -3.25 3.32 2.78
C GLY A 17 -3.93 2.49 3.87
N GLY A 18 -3.20 1.90 4.80
CA GLY A 18 -3.75 1.16 5.95
C GLY A 18 -4.63 -0.02 5.54
N SER A 19 -5.82 -0.16 6.13
CA SER A 19 -6.74 -1.27 5.83
C SER A 19 -7.25 -1.29 4.38
N PHE A 20 -7.12 -0.18 3.65
CA PHE A 20 -7.43 -0.13 2.22
C PHE A 20 -6.43 -0.93 1.35
N GLY A 21 -5.34 -1.43 1.92
CA GLY A 21 -4.48 -2.42 1.28
C GLY A 21 -5.23 -3.71 0.85
N ALA A 22 -6.37 -4.01 1.45
CA ALA A 22 -7.29 -5.07 1.02
C ALA A 22 -7.76 -4.89 -0.45
N ILE A 23 -7.88 -3.65 -0.93
CA ILE A 23 -8.24 -3.31 -2.31
C ILE A 23 -7.19 -3.86 -3.28
N GLN A 24 -5.90 -3.75 -2.94
CA GLN A 24 -4.80 -4.25 -3.76
C GLN A 24 -4.86 -5.77 -3.94
N VAL A 25 -5.35 -6.51 -2.93
CA VAL A 25 -5.54 -7.95 -3.05
C VAL A 25 -6.59 -8.28 -4.12
N GLY A 26 -7.71 -7.56 -4.14
CA GLY A 26 -8.72 -7.69 -5.19
C GLY A 26 -8.19 -7.33 -6.58
N MET A 27 -7.38 -6.27 -6.67
CA MET A 27 -6.69 -5.89 -7.92
C MET A 27 -5.77 -7.01 -8.42
N LEU A 28 -4.95 -7.59 -7.53
CA LEU A 28 -4.05 -8.70 -7.85
C LEU A 28 -4.82 -9.92 -8.38
N HIS A 29 -5.98 -10.27 -7.80
CA HIS A 29 -6.82 -11.36 -8.30
C HIS A 29 -7.25 -11.14 -9.74
N ALA A 30 -7.72 -9.94 -10.06
CA ALA A 30 -8.17 -9.63 -11.41
C ALA A 30 -7.02 -9.59 -12.41
N LEU A 31 -5.89 -8.98 -12.04
CA LEU A 31 -4.67 -8.93 -12.88
C LEU A 31 -4.15 -10.34 -13.17
N ALA A 32 -4.01 -11.18 -12.15
CA ALA A 32 -3.52 -12.55 -12.30
C ALA A 32 -4.47 -13.43 -13.14
N ALA A 33 -5.79 -13.24 -13.01
CA ALA A 33 -6.78 -13.93 -13.84
C ALA A 33 -6.67 -13.58 -15.33
N HIS A 34 -6.09 -12.41 -15.66
CA HIS A 34 -5.80 -11.96 -17.03
C HIS A 34 -4.35 -12.26 -17.46
N GLY A 35 -3.61 -13.07 -16.69
CA GLY A 35 -2.24 -13.46 -17.02
C GLY A 35 -1.21 -12.32 -16.83
N ILE A 36 -1.56 -11.28 -16.07
CA ILE A 36 -0.68 -10.12 -15.84
C ILE A 36 0.10 -10.35 -14.57
N SER A 37 1.43 -10.32 -14.67
CA SER A 37 2.38 -10.50 -13.58
C SER A 37 3.42 -9.39 -13.56
N ALA A 38 4.14 -9.25 -12.44
CA ALA A 38 5.23 -8.30 -12.29
C ALA A 38 6.60 -9.00 -12.37
N ASP A 39 7.59 -8.30 -12.92
CA ASP A 39 9.00 -8.68 -12.86
C ASP A 39 9.69 -8.12 -11.61
N ALA A 40 9.18 -7.02 -11.06
CA ALA A 40 9.62 -6.41 -9.81
C ALA A 40 8.44 -5.72 -9.10
N VAL A 41 8.54 -5.54 -7.80
CA VAL A 41 7.51 -4.86 -7.01
C VAL A 41 8.08 -3.78 -6.11
N PHE A 42 7.31 -2.72 -5.95
CA PHE A 42 7.63 -1.56 -5.14
C PHE A 42 6.47 -1.26 -4.20
N GLY A 43 6.76 -0.97 -2.95
CA GLY A 43 5.68 -0.71 -1.99
C GLY A 43 6.07 0.22 -0.85
N SER A 44 5.08 0.94 -0.36
CA SER A 44 5.17 1.84 0.78
C SER A 44 4.07 1.52 1.78
N SER A 45 4.36 1.59 3.08
CA SER A 45 3.39 1.34 4.15
C SER A 45 2.71 -0.03 4.00
N VAL A 46 1.37 -0.09 4.01
CA VAL A 46 0.65 -1.34 3.74
C VAL A 46 0.98 -1.93 2.37
N GLY A 47 1.32 -1.10 1.40
CA GLY A 47 1.80 -1.55 0.10
C GLY A 47 3.11 -2.34 0.21
N ALA A 48 3.98 -2.02 1.17
CA ALA A 48 5.19 -2.79 1.47
C ALA A 48 4.87 -4.20 1.96
N LEU A 49 3.83 -4.37 2.80
CA LEU A 49 3.34 -5.68 3.22
C LEU A 49 2.84 -6.51 2.04
N ASN A 50 1.97 -5.92 1.22
CA ASN A 50 1.36 -6.61 0.10
C ASN A 50 2.39 -6.97 -0.98
N CYS A 51 3.28 -6.03 -1.34
CA CYS A 51 4.31 -6.27 -2.34
C CYS A 51 5.33 -7.30 -1.87
N ALA A 52 5.75 -7.27 -0.61
CA ALA A 52 6.67 -8.25 -0.05
C ALA A 52 6.07 -9.66 -0.07
N TYR A 53 4.81 -9.81 0.35
CA TYR A 53 4.14 -11.11 0.29
C TYR A 53 4.02 -11.61 -1.14
N TYR A 54 3.54 -10.76 -2.05
CA TYR A 54 3.41 -11.09 -3.47
C TYR A 54 4.77 -11.47 -4.09
N ALA A 55 5.85 -10.77 -3.76
CA ALA A 55 7.19 -11.08 -4.26
C ALA A 55 7.68 -12.48 -3.86
N GLY A 56 7.26 -12.98 -2.70
CA GLY A 56 7.59 -14.33 -2.25
C GLY A 56 6.82 -15.43 -2.97
N ILE A 57 5.56 -15.18 -3.33
CA ILE A 57 4.68 -16.15 -4.01
C ILE A 57 3.86 -15.42 -5.10
N PRO A 58 4.50 -15.01 -6.24
CA PRO A 58 3.86 -14.24 -7.30
C PRO A 58 2.96 -15.12 -8.19
N THR A 59 2.00 -15.82 -7.58
CA THR A 59 1.11 -16.77 -8.23
C THR A 59 -0.33 -16.55 -7.77
N ILE A 60 -1.29 -17.09 -8.51
CA ILE A 60 -2.72 -17.07 -8.12
C ILE A 60 -2.91 -17.68 -6.73
N GLU A 61 -2.19 -18.75 -6.43
CA GLU A 61 -2.28 -19.40 -5.11
C GLU A 61 -1.72 -18.49 -3.99
N GLY A 62 -0.59 -17.81 -4.23
CA GLY A 62 -0.05 -16.82 -3.28
C GLY A 62 -1.03 -15.67 -3.04
N ILE A 63 -1.74 -15.21 -4.08
CA ILE A 63 -2.75 -14.15 -3.94
C ILE A 63 -3.94 -14.64 -3.09
N LYS A 64 -4.39 -15.90 -3.26
CA LYS A 64 -5.43 -16.49 -2.39
C LYS A 64 -4.99 -16.60 -0.93
N GLN A 65 -3.72 -16.96 -0.69
CA GLN A 65 -3.18 -17.00 0.66
C GLN A 65 -3.10 -15.60 1.28
N LEU A 66 -2.66 -14.60 0.50
CA LEU A 66 -2.68 -13.19 0.94
C LEU A 66 -4.11 -12.73 1.27
N GLU A 67 -5.10 -13.10 0.45
CA GLU A 67 -6.50 -12.84 0.73
C GLU A 67 -6.95 -13.47 2.04
N ALA A 68 -6.60 -14.73 2.30
CA ALA A 68 -6.93 -15.41 3.54
C ALA A 68 -6.34 -14.70 4.78
N ILE A 69 -5.09 -14.22 4.68
CA ILE A 69 -4.45 -13.40 5.72
C ILE A 69 -5.27 -12.13 5.96
N TRP A 70 -5.60 -11.38 4.91
CA TRP A 70 -6.38 -10.15 5.00
C TRP A 70 -7.77 -10.38 5.61
N ARG A 71 -8.47 -11.46 5.24
CA ARG A 71 -9.78 -11.81 5.79
C ARG A 71 -9.75 -12.17 7.28
N GLY A 72 -8.62 -12.71 7.75
CA GLY A 72 -8.39 -13.01 9.18
C GLY A 72 -7.87 -11.84 10.00
N LEU A 73 -7.50 -10.72 9.37
CA LEU A 73 -6.85 -9.61 10.03
C LEU A 73 -7.84 -8.71 10.76
N HIS A 74 -7.54 -8.39 12.02
CA HIS A 74 -8.32 -7.46 12.83
C HIS A 74 -7.45 -6.30 13.29
N ARG A 75 -8.08 -5.18 13.62
CA ARG A 75 -7.37 -3.99 14.13
C ARG A 75 -6.46 -4.28 15.31
N ARG A 76 -6.86 -5.18 16.22
CA ARG A 76 -6.06 -5.60 17.40
C ARG A 76 -4.77 -6.34 17.02
N ASP A 77 -4.71 -6.97 15.85
CA ASP A 77 -3.55 -7.73 15.39
C ASP A 77 -2.45 -6.77 14.89
N VAL A 78 -2.85 -5.60 14.39
CA VAL A 78 -1.94 -4.55 13.91
C VAL A 78 -1.65 -3.53 15.00
N PHE A 79 -2.67 -3.02 15.68
CA PHE A 79 -2.56 -1.96 16.68
C PHE A 79 -2.77 -2.55 18.09
N GLN A 80 -1.71 -3.12 18.66
CA GLN A 80 -1.77 -3.64 20.02
C GLN A 80 -1.67 -2.49 21.02
N VAL A 81 -2.83 -2.06 21.54
CA VAL A 81 -2.93 -1.13 22.65
C VAL A 81 -2.94 -1.95 23.95
N THR A 82 -1.80 -2.05 24.62
CA THR A 82 -1.69 -2.71 25.91
C THR A 82 -1.86 -1.71 27.06
N TRP A 83 -2.23 -2.19 28.28
CA TRP A 83 -2.27 -1.35 29.48
C TRP A 83 -0.92 -0.63 29.73
N ARG A 84 0.20 -1.22 29.30
CA ARG A 84 1.55 -0.62 29.33
C ARG A 84 1.68 0.58 28.37
N THR A 85 0.98 0.56 27.22
CA THR A 85 0.91 1.72 26.30
C THR A 85 0.07 2.86 26.90
N VAL A 86 -1.01 2.54 27.61
CA VAL A 86 -1.85 3.54 28.29
C VAL A 86 -1.07 4.19 29.47
N LEU A 87 -0.36 3.39 30.27
CA LEU A 87 0.51 3.92 31.35
C LEU A 87 1.74 4.67 30.80
N GLY A 88 2.22 4.30 29.60
CA GLY A 88 3.32 4.94 28.92
C GLY A 88 2.96 6.33 28.39
N PHE A 89 1.70 6.58 28.07
CA PHE A 89 1.20 7.91 27.68
C PHE A 89 1.35 8.91 28.85
N VAL A 90 1.16 8.45 30.08
CA VAL A 90 1.41 9.24 31.31
C VAL A 90 2.92 9.44 31.55
N ARG A 91 3.79 8.59 30.99
CA ARG A 91 5.25 8.60 31.18
C ARG A 91 6.04 9.06 29.93
N ARG A 92 5.46 9.91 29.05
CA ARG A 92 6.14 10.47 27.86
C ARG A 92 6.65 9.42 26.86
N ARG A 93 5.85 8.42 26.52
CA ARG A 93 6.15 7.60 25.34
C ARG A 93 5.73 8.32 24.07
N ASP A 94 6.60 8.29 23.07
CA ASP A 94 6.50 9.07 21.84
C ASP A 94 5.58 8.42 20.79
N PHE A 95 4.91 7.28 21.08
CA PHE A 95 4.07 6.52 20.16
C PHE A 95 2.94 5.74 20.83
N LEU A 96 1.89 5.43 20.05
CA LEU A 96 0.60 4.92 20.56
C LEU A 96 0.51 3.39 20.64
N ALA A 97 1.25 2.65 19.80
CA ALA A 97 1.19 1.20 19.71
C ALA A 97 2.58 0.58 19.58
N THR A 98 2.71 -0.70 20.00
CA THR A 98 3.91 -1.49 19.70
C THR A 98 3.76 -2.19 18.34
N SER A 99 4.89 -2.43 17.68
CA SER A 99 4.92 -3.15 16.40
C SER A 99 4.99 -4.67 16.55
N ASP A 100 4.91 -5.19 17.79
CA ASP A 100 5.10 -6.62 18.08
C ASP A 100 4.07 -7.50 17.36
N GLY A 101 2.80 -7.09 17.36
CA GLY A 101 1.75 -7.84 16.66
C GLY A 101 1.99 -7.92 15.16
N LEU A 102 2.39 -6.79 14.57
CA LEU A 102 2.71 -6.72 13.16
C LEU A 102 3.97 -7.54 12.81
N ARG A 103 5.01 -7.52 13.67
CA ARG A 103 6.18 -8.39 13.53
C ARG A 103 5.79 -9.85 13.54
N GLN A 104 4.96 -10.28 14.52
CA GLN A 104 4.49 -11.67 14.58
C GLN A 104 3.68 -12.08 13.35
N LEU A 105 2.88 -11.16 12.80
CA LEU A 105 2.13 -11.40 11.56
C LEU A 105 3.09 -11.62 10.37
N ILE A 106 4.10 -10.75 10.23
CA ILE A 106 5.11 -10.84 9.18
C ILE A 106 5.89 -12.14 9.32
N ASP A 107 6.43 -12.44 10.50
CA ASP A 107 7.25 -13.63 10.76
C ASP A 107 6.48 -14.94 10.53
N ARG A 108 5.14 -14.92 10.74
CA ARG A 108 4.27 -16.09 10.53
C ARG A 108 3.94 -16.34 9.06
N HIS A 109 3.77 -15.29 8.28
CA HIS A 109 3.16 -15.39 6.95
C HIS A 109 4.11 -15.10 5.79
N LEU A 110 5.20 -14.34 6.01
CA LEU A 110 6.14 -14.04 4.95
C LEU A 110 7.00 -15.29 4.64
N PRO A 111 7.06 -15.75 3.36
CA PRO A 111 7.69 -17.03 3.03
C PRO A 111 9.24 -16.97 2.93
N TYR A 112 9.85 -15.85 3.24
CA TYR A 112 11.30 -15.63 3.23
C TYR A 112 11.71 -14.66 4.35
N ARG A 113 13.02 -14.63 4.69
CA ARG A 113 13.55 -13.81 5.78
C ARG A 113 14.26 -12.55 5.31
N ASN A 114 15.01 -12.63 4.22
CA ASN A 114 15.73 -11.50 3.64
C ASN A 114 15.13 -11.11 2.29
N LEU A 115 15.07 -9.80 1.99
CA LEU A 115 14.40 -9.29 0.79
C LEU A 115 14.95 -9.89 -0.51
N GLU A 116 16.25 -10.18 -0.55
CA GLU A 116 16.92 -10.80 -1.68
C GLU A 116 16.56 -12.27 -1.91
N GLU A 117 15.87 -12.92 -0.96
CA GLU A 117 15.38 -14.29 -1.08
C GLU A 117 14.00 -14.37 -1.77
N ALA A 118 13.35 -13.23 -2.01
CA ALA A 118 12.08 -13.19 -2.71
C ALA A 118 12.22 -13.72 -4.14
N ARG A 119 11.15 -14.30 -4.70
CA ARG A 119 11.15 -14.86 -6.06
C ARG A 119 11.29 -13.81 -7.15
N ILE A 120 10.83 -12.61 -6.90
CA ILE A 120 11.02 -11.44 -7.76
C ILE A 120 11.57 -10.29 -6.93
N PRO A 121 12.35 -9.35 -7.53
CA PRO A 121 12.90 -8.21 -6.83
C PRO A 121 11.81 -7.42 -6.10
N VAL A 122 12.07 -7.10 -4.84
CA VAL A 122 11.17 -6.33 -3.97
C VAL A 122 11.90 -5.11 -3.43
N HIS A 123 11.25 -3.96 -3.53
CA HIS A 123 11.77 -2.67 -3.11
C HIS A 123 10.78 -2.02 -2.13
N ILE A 124 11.18 -1.93 -0.87
CA ILE A 124 10.37 -1.36 0.20
C ILE A 124 10.83 0.06 0.47
N VAL A 125 9.88 1.00 0.49
CA VAL A 125 10.17 2.41 0.72
C VAL A 125 9.92 2.78 2.17
N ALA A 126 10.89 3.47 2.76
CA ALA A 126 10.81 4.08 4.08
C ALA A 126 11.31 5.54 4.01
N THR A 127 11.10 6.30 5.06
CA THR A 127 11.57 7.68 5.20
C THR A 127 12.58 7.78 6.35
N ASP A 128 13.75 8.34 6.13
CA ASP A 128 14.59 8.75 7.26
C ASP A 128 13.98 10.00 7.89
N ILE A 129 13.47 9.84 9.12
CA ILE A 129 12.70 10.90 9.80
C ILE A 129 13.57 12.10 10.21
N LEU A 130 14.89 11.96 10.23
CA LEU A 130 15.80 13.04 10.58
C LEU A 130 16.16 13.93 9.39
N SER A 131 16.35 13.34 8.21
CA SER A 131 16.71 14.09 7.00
C SER A 131 15.48 14.40 6.12
N GLY A 132 14.41 13.60 6.24
CA GLY A 132 13.27 13.64 5.31
C GLY A 132 13.57 12.96 3.97
N GLU A 133 14.68 12.24 3.85
CA GLU A 133 15.06 11.55 2.63
C GLU A 133 14.31 10.22 2.47
N THR A 134 14.03 9.86 1.23
CA THR A 134 13.47 8.56 0.88
C THR A 134 14.55 7.48 0.93
N VAL A 135 14.27 6.38 1.62
CA VAL A 135 15.18 5.23 1.74
C VAL A 135 14.54 4.01 1.08
N VAL A 136 15.27 3.41 0.12
CA VAL A 136 14.81 2.19 -0.57
C VAL A 136 15.53 0.98 0.01
N LEU A 137 14.75 0.06 0.55
CA LEU A 137 15.24 -1.18 1.18
C LEU A 137 14.97 -2.35 0.23
N SER A 138 16.05 -2.95 -0.28
CA SER A 138 16.00 -4.06 -1.25
C SER A 138 16.80 -5.28 -0.80
N LYS A 139 17.44 -5.21 0.37
CA LYS A 139 18.28 -6.27 0.95
C LYS A 139 18.20 -6.30 2.46
N GLY A 140 18.54 -7.47 3.03
CA GLY A 140 18.54 -7.73 4.47
C GLY A 140 17.14 -8.07 4.99
N SER A 141 16.97 -8.00 6.32
CA SER A 141 15.75 -8.45 7.00
C SER A 141 14.48 -7.86 6.41
N ALA A 142 13.64 -8.70 5.83
CA ALA A 142 12.36 -8.32 5.25
C ALA A 142 11.39 -7.79 6.32
N ALA A 143 11.36 -8.42 7.49
CA ALA A 143 10.52 -7.97 8.59
C ALA A 143 10.91 -6.56 9.07
N GLU A 144 12.20 -6.25 9.20
CA GLU A 144 12.66 -4.91 9.59
C GLU A 144 12.34 -3.86 8.52
N ALA A 145 12.51 -4.21 7.24
CA ALA A 145 12.19 -3.31 6.15
C ALA A 145 10.69 -2.98 6.10
N ILE A 146 9.84 -3.99 6.24
CA ILE A 146 8.38 -3.80 6.29
C ILE A 146 7.99 -2.97 7.51
N LEU A 147 8.52 -3.31 8.70
CA LEU A 147 8.22 -2.56 9.93
C LEU A 147 8.66 -1.09 9.85
N ALA A 148 9.78 -0.81 9.20
CA ALA A 148 10.21 0.57 8.95
C ALA A 148 9.22 1.30 8.03
N SER A 149 8.80 0.64 6.95
CA SER A 149 7.88 1.21 5.96
C SER A 149 6.47 1.47 6.49
N VAL A 150 6.03 0.75 7.54
CA VAL A 150 4.70 0.93 8.15
C VAL A 150 4.73 1.74 9.45
N ALA A 151 5.90 2.28 9.84
CA ALA A 151 6.07 3.03 11.08
C ALA A 151 5.50 4.45 10.96
N ILE A 152 4.16 4.56 10.82
CA ILE A 152 3.49 5.85 10.68
C ILE A 152 3.38 6.59 12.01
N PRO A 153 3.93 7.82 12.13
CA PRO A 153 3.72 8.66 13.30
C PRO A 153 2.26 9.14 13.41
N PRO A 154 1.66 9.24 14.60
CA PRO A 154 2.21 8.88 15.90
C PRO A 154 1.90 7.42 16.31
N ALA A 155 1.41 6.57 15.40
CA ALA A 155 0.98 5.21 15.75
C ALA A 155 2.15 4.33 16.19
N PHE A 156 3.25 4.31 15.44
CA PHE A 156 4.43 3.48 15.70
C PHE A 156 5.70 4.31 15.82
N ALA A 157 6.65 3.80 16.62
CA ALA A 157 7.99 4.37 16.71
C ALA A 157 8.77 4.17 15.40
N PRO A 158 9.65 5.12 15.03
CA PRO A 158 10.62 4.91 13.97
C PRO A 158 11.52 3.71 14.26
N VAL A 159 11.83 2.94 13.22
CA VAL A 159 12.72 1.78 13.32
C VAL A 159 14.16 2.24 13.15
N LYS A 160 15.00 1.98 14.15
CA LYS A 160 16.44 2.28 14.05
C LYS A 160 17.12 1.20 13.20
N ARG A 161 17.75 1.61 12.11
CA ARG A 161 18.58 0.74 11.27
C ARG A 161 19.93 1.42 11.02
N GLU A 162 21.00 0.85 11.55
CA GLU A 162 22.34 1.45 11.52
C GLU A 162 22.35 2.86 12.12
N ARG A 163 22.56 3.90 11.29
CA ARG A 163 22.55 5.32 11.69
C ARG A 163 21.25 6.03 11.37
N LEU A 164 20.30 5.36 10.68
CA LEU A 164 19.03 5.92 10.24
C LEU A 164 17.91 5.64 11.25
N TYR A 165 16.95 6.55 11.30
CA TYR A 165 15.68 6.37 12.02
C TYR A 165 14.55 6.37 10.98
N LEU A 166 14.10 5.18 10.62
CA LEU A 166 13.18 4.96 9.53
C LEU A 166 11.72 5.02 10.00
N ALA A 167 10.93 5.84 9.34
CA ALA A 167 9.50 5.98 9.49
C ALA A 167 8.77 5.56 8.20
N ASP A 168 7.44 5.64 8.23
CA ASP A 168 6.57 5.23 7.11
C ASP A 168 6.98 5.87 5.78
N GLY A 169 7.09 5.03 4.76
CA GLY A 169 7.47 5.47 3.41
C GLY A 169 6.47 6.43 2.78
N ALA A 170 5.20 6.40 3.20
CA ALA A 170 4.18 7.31 2.70
C ALA A 170 4.45 8.79 2.99
N ILE A 171 5.36 9.09 3.92
CA ILE A 171 5.75 10.47 4.22
C ILE A 171 6.46 11.10 3.02
N THR A 172 7.35 10.36 2.35
CA THR A 172 8.13 10.87 1.21
C THR A 172 7.69 10.32 -0.14
N SER A 173 7.26 9.06 -0.22
CA SER A 173 6.77 8.45 -1.46
C SER A 173 5.74 7.35 -1.16
N ASN A 174 4.47 7.73 -1.13
CA ASN A 174 3.37 6.81 -0.85
C ASN A 174 3.15 5.79 -1.97
N THR A 175 3.37 6.21 -3.20
CA THR A 175 3.24 5.38 -4.40
C THR A 175 4.55 5.51 -5.17
N PRO A 176 5.54 4.63 -4.97
CA PRO A 176 6.93 4.84 -5.38
C PRO A 176 7.16 4.69 -6.90
N VAL A 177 6.46 5.51 -7.69
CA VAL A 177 6.52 5.52 -9.15
C VAL A 177 7.90 5.96 -9.64
N LYS A 178 8.38 7.11 -9.14
CA LYS A 178 9.68 7.66 -9.53
C LYS A 178 10.81 6.70 -9.21
N ILE A 179 10.79 6.08 -8.03
CA ILE A 179 11.78 5.09 -7.58
C ILE A 179 11.80 3.88 -8.53
N ALA A 180 10.64 3.39 -8.95
CA ALA A 180 10.57 2.27 -9.87
C ALA A 180 11.22 2.59 -11.23
N VAL A 181 11.00 3.78 -11.76
CA VAL A 181 11.63 4.25 -12.99
C VAL A 181 13.14 4.40 -12.84
N GLU A 182 13.61 5.01 -11.75
CA GLU A 182 15.04 5.16 -11.45
C GLU A 182 15.74 3.81 -11.33
N LEU A 183 15.05 2.76 -10.89
CA LEU A 183 15.53 1.38 -10.82
C LEU A 183 15.27 0.56 -12.10
N GLY A 184 14.87 1.22 -13.20
CA GLY A 184 14.85 0.67 -14.55
C GLY A 184 13.53 0.02 -14.97
N ALA A 185 12.42 0.24 -14.25
CA ALA A 185 11.11 -0.18 -14.71
C ALA A 185 10.67 0.65 -15.92
N GLN A 186 10.14 -0.02 -16.94
CA GLN A 186 9.71 0.62 -18.20
C GLN A 186 8.19 0.63 -18.34
N ARG A 187 7.52 -0.32 -17.69
CA ARG A 187 6.07 -0.44 -17.64
C ARG A 187 5.61 -0.53 -16.20
N LEU A 188 4.73 0.37 -15.79
CA LEU A 188 4.25 0.45 -14.42
C LEU A 188 2.77 0.08 -14.36
N ILE A 189 2.41 -0.83 -13.45
CA ILE A 189 1.01 -1.08 -13.09
C ILE A 189 0.85 -0.62 -11.64
N ILE A 190 0.14 0.48 -11.47
CA ILE A 190 -0.02 1.16 -10.19
C ILE A 190 -1.29 0.67 -9.52
N LEU A 191 -1.15 0.20 -8.28
CA LEU A 191 -2.22 -0.33 -7.43
C LEU A 191 -2.51 0.67 -6.29
N PRO A 192 -3.31 1.71 -6.52
CA PRO A 192 -3.65 2.68 -5.49
C PRO A 192 -4.62 2.08 -4.47
N THR A 193 -4.56 2.54 -3.24
CA THR A 193 -5.53 2.22 -2.19
C THR A 193 -6.72 3.18 -2.19
N GLY A 194 -6.56 4.34 -2.82
CA GLY A 194 -7.52 5.43 -2.73
C GLY A 194 -7.45 6.17 -1.39
N TYR A 195 -8.46 6.97 -1.13
CA TYR A 195 -8.67 7.67 0.14
C TYR A 195 -10.16 7.72 0.47
N ALA A 196 -10.50 7.95 1.73
CA ALA A 196 -11.89 8.04 2.17
C ALA A 196 -12.57 9.30 1.61
N CYS A 197 -13.10 9.21 0.40
CA CYS A 197 -13.72 10.33 -0.33
C CYS A 197 -15.20 10.54 0.00
N ALA A 198 -15.84 9.59 0.70
CA ALA A 198 -17.26 9.60 1.03
C ALA A 198 -17.51 9.56 2.54
N LEU A 199 -16.74 10.32 3.32
CA LEU A 199 -17.00 10.51 4.74
C LEU A 199 -18.18 11.49 4.92
N GLU A 200 -19.17 11.08 5.72
CA GLU A 200 -20.34 11.91 6.04
C GLU A 200 -20.02 12.99 7.09
N ALA A 201 -19.03 12.73 7.97
CA ALA A 201 -18.60 13.64 9.01
C ALA A 201 -17.08 13.55 9.21
N PRO A 202 -16.43 14.62 9.74
CA PRO A 202 -15.01 14.55 10.10
C PRO A 202 -14.76 13.45 11.14
N PRO A 203 -13.58 12.80 11.11
CA PRO A 203 -13.20 11.85 12.15
C PRO A 203 -13.24 12.48 13.55
N THR A 204 -13.64 11.73 14.56
CA THR A 204 -13.73 12.23 15.93
C THR A 204 -12.40 12.06 16.68
N GLY A 205 -11.95 13.13 17.33
CA GLY A 205 -10.73 13.17 18.13
C GLY A 205 -9.49 13.67 17.37
N ALA A 206 -8.57 14.29 18.10
CA ALA A 206 -7.41 14.98 17.52
C ALA A 206 -6.50 14.06 16.68
N ILE A 207 -6.23 12.84 17.16
CA ILE A 207 -5.38 11.86 16.47
C ILE A 207 -6.03 11.41 15.16
N ALA A 208 -7.32 11.08 15.18
CA ALA A 208 -8.03 10.63 13.98
C ALA A 208 -8.10 11.74 12.92
N ASN A 209 -8.30 13.00 13.34
CA ASN A 209 -8.24 14.15 12.45
C ASN A 209 -6.84 14.37 11.86
N ALA A 210 -5.78 14.28 12.68
CA ALA A 210 -4.41 14.42 12.20
C ALA A 210 -4.04 13.32 11.18
N LEU A 211 -4.38 12.07 11.45
CA LEU A 211 -4.17 10.95 10.53
C LEU A 211 -4.97 11.09 9.24
N HIS A 212 -6.21 11.61 9.32
CA HIS A 212 -7.01 11.90 8.14
C HIS A 212 -6.40 13.02 7.29
N ALA A 213 -5.97 14.12 7.92
CA ALA A 213 -5.27 15.21 7.23
C ALA A 213 -3.99 14.71 6.53
N LEU A 214 -3.21 13.84 7.19
CA LEU A 214 -2.05 13.18 6.57
C LEU A 214 -2.47 12.35 5.34
N THR A 215 -3.56 11.60 5.42
CA THR A 215 -4.09 10.82 4.28
C THR A 215 -4.42 11.73 3.09
N LEU A 216 -5.00 12.91 3.31
CA LEU A 216 -5.30 13.88 2.25
C LEU A 216 -4.04 14.49 1.62
N LEU A 217 -2.99 14.73 2.42
CA LEU A 217 -1.69 15.18 1.91
C LEU A 217 -1.04 14.11 1.04
N ILE A 218 -1.04 12.86 1.50
CA ILE A 218 -0.47 11.71 0.79
C ILE A 218 -1.21 11.45 -0.52
N ALA A 219 -2.53 11.61 -0.55
CA ALA A 219 -3.33 11.36 -1.77
C ALA A 219 -2.96 12.27 -2.95
N ARG A 220 -2.32 13.41 -2.70
CA ARG A 220 -1.85 14.34 -3.74
C ARG A 220 -0.49 13.97 -4.34
N GLN A 221 0.30 13.16 -3.64
CA GLN A 221 1.68 12.84 -4.08
C GLN A 221 1.70 12.11 -5.42
N LEU A 222 0.82 11.11 -5.61
CA LEU A 222 0.78 10.32 -6.85
C LEU A 222 0.56 11.20 -8.09
N LEU A 223 -0.40 12.12 -8.05
CA LEU A 223 -0.66 13.00 -9.19
C LEU A 223 0.55 13.86 -9.53
N HIS A 224 1.21 14.40 -8.50
CA HIS A 224 2.42 15.19 -8.68
C HIS A 224 3.58 14.38 -9.27
N GLU A 225 3.79 13.13 -8.82
CA GLU A 225 4.80 12.24 -9.41
C GLU A 225 4.51 11.93 -10.88
N LEU A 226 3.24 11.68 -11.24
CA LEU A 226 2.84 11.36 -12.61
C LEU A 226 2.97 12.55 -13.58
N GLU A 227 2.73 13.78 -13.12
CA GLU A 227 2.91 15.00 -13.92
C GLU A 227 4.35 15.20 -14.39
N HIS A 228 5.32 14.67 -13.64
CA HIS A 228 6.77 14.81 -13.91
C HIS A 228 7.38 13.52 -14.48
N LEU A 229 6.56 12.51 -14.80
CA LEU A 229 7.05 11.26 -15.34
C LEU A 229 7.49 11.41 -16.79
N ASP A 230 8.61 10.75 -17.16
CA ASP A 230 9.07 10.70 -18.55
C ASP A 230 7.99 10.08 -19.46
N GLN A 231 7.66 10.74 -20.58
CA GLN A 231 6.64 10.29 -21.53
C GLN A 231 6.94 8.93 -22.18
N ARG A 232 8.18 8.43 -22.06
CA ARG A 232 8.59 7.11 -22.55
C ARG A 232 8.21 5.96 -21.62
N ILE A 233 7.72 6.27 -20.42
CA ILE A 233 7.31 5.27 -19.45
C ILE A 233 5.85 4.95 -19.63
N ASP A 234 5.56 3.69 -19.91
CA ASP A 234 4.20 3.19 -19.93
C ASP A 234 3.68 2.99 -18.51
N TYR A 235 2.64 3.69 -18.12
CA TYR A 235 2.00 3.50 -16.83
C TYR A 235 0.49 3.30 -16.93
N PHE A 236 -0.01 2.39 -16.11
CA PHE A 236 -1.41 2.04 -16.04
C PHE A 236 -1.85 2.09 -14.57
N ILE A 237 -2.89 2.83 -14.29
CA ILE A 237 -3.41 2.98 -12.93
C ILE A 237 -4.67 2.15 -12.83
N VAL A 238 -4.65 1.13 -11.97
CA VAL A 238 -5.87 0.39 -11.65
C VAL A 238 -6.84 1.33 -10.93
N PRO A 239 -8.12 1.42 -11.34
CA PRO A 239 -9.04 2.38 -10.74
C PRO A 239 -9.17 2.20 -9.23
N PRO A 240 -8.98 3.26 -8.42
CA PRO A 240 -9.28 3.19 -7.00
C PRO A 240 -10.78 3.04 -6.80
N LEU A 241 -11.18 2.39 -5.70
CA LEU A 241 -12.61 2.28 -5.37
C LEU A 241 -13.19 3.65 -5.03
N CYS A 242 -14.35 3.95 -5.61
CA CYS A 242 -15.08 5.17 -5.37
C CYS A 242 -16.60 4.90 -5.55
N PRO A 243 -17.46 5.31 -4.61
CA PRO A 243 -17.14 5.95 -3.33
C PRO A 243 -16.45 5.01 -2.35
N LEU A 244 -15.59 5.58 -1.49
CA LEU A 244 -14.90 4.87 -0.41
C LEU A 244 -15.21 5.58 0.90
N ALA A 245 -15.99 4.93 1.76
CA ALA A 245 -16.32 5.36 3.10
C ALA A 245 -15.56 4.54 4.14
N GLY A 246 -15.38 5.11 5.31
CA GLY A 246 -14.70 4.44 6.42
C GLY A 246 -13.27 4.93 6.65
N SER A 247 -12.68 4.41 7.70
CA SER A 247 -11.34 4.77 8.14
C SER A 247 -10.30 3.80 7.56
N PRO A 248 -9.11 4.26 7.14
CA PRO A 248 -7.99 3.38 6.78
C PRO A 248 -7.45 2.57 7.97
N TYR A 249 -8.02 2.74 9.16
CA TYR A 249 -7.69 1.98 10.38
C TYR A 249 -8.80 1.00 10.79
N ASP A 250 -9.84 0.84 9.94
CA ASP A 250 -10.93 -0.10 10.13
C ASP A 250 -10.79 -1.31 9.19
N PHE A 251 -10.63 -2.49 9.77
CA PHE A 251 -10.46 -3.76 9.04
C PHE A 251 -11.77 -4.53 8.87
N SER A 252 -12.91 -4.02 9.35
CA SER A 252 -14.21 -4.70 9.29
C SER A 252 -14.73 -4.86 7.86
N GLN A 253 -14.32 -3.99 6.94
CA GLN A 253 -14.78 -3.98 5.56
C GLN A 253 -13.91 -4.77 4.58
N THR A 254 -12.89 -5.50 5.06
CA THR A 254 -11.93 -6.23 4.24
C THR A 254 -12.58 -7.05 3.13
N ASN A 255 -13.58 -7.88 3.46
CA ASN A 255 -14.26 -8.74 2.50
C ASN A 255 -14.95 -7.96 1.38
N ARG A 256 -15.63 -6.87 1.74
CA ARG A 256 -16.33 -5.99 0.80
C ARG A 256 -15.35 -5.26 -0.11
N LEU A 257 -14.25 -4.77 0.44
CA LEU A 257 -13.22 -4.06 -0.32
C LEU A 257 -12.55 -4.96 -1.35
N ILE A 258 -12.18 -6.20 -0.98
CA ILE A 258 -11.60 -7.18 -1.90
C ILE A 258 -12.57 -7.47 -3.04
N ALA A 259 -13.84 -7.82 -2.72
CA ALA A 259 -14.83 -8.17 -3.74
C ALA A 259 -15.08 -7.02 -4.72
N ARG A 260 -15.29 -5.79 -4.22
CA ARG A 260 -15.47 -4.61 -5.07
C ARG A 260 -14.26 -4.34 -5.95
N ALA A 261 -13.04 -4.52 -5.42
CA ALA A 261 -11.81 -4.30 -6.19
C ALA A 261 -11.63 -5.34 -7.30
N VAL A 262 -11.99 -6.60 -7.05
CA VAL A 262 -12.02 -7.64 -8.11
C VAL A 262 -12.91 -7.21 -9.26
N GLU A 263 -14.16 -6.85 -8.98
CA GLU A 263 -15.14 -6.50 -10.02
C GLU A 263 -14.76 -5.19 -10.74
N SER A 264 -14.34 -4.16 -10.01
CA SER A 264 -13.90 -2.89 -10.61
C SER A 264 -12.68 -3.09 -11.53
N THR A 265 -11.71 -3.90 -11.10
CA THR A 265 -10.51 -4.16 -11.91
C THR A 265 -10.82 -5.02 -13.13
N LYS A 266 -11.69 -6.03 -13.02
CA LYS A 266 -12.14 -6.82 -14.17
C LYS A 266 -12.84 -5.95 -15.23
N ALA A 267 -13.76 -5.07 -14.80
CA ALA A 267 -14.44 -4.14 -15.69
C ALA A 267 -13.44 -3.23 -16.40
N TRP A 268 -12.50 -2.66 -15.68
CA TRP A 268 -11.44 -1.82 -16.24
C TRP A 268 -10.58 -2.57 -17.26
N LEU A 269 -10.22 -3.83 -17.00
CA LEU A 269 -9.46 -4.66 -17.95
C LEU A 269 -10.27 -4.97 -19.20
N ALA A 270 -11.57 -5.28 -19.06
CA ALA A 270 -12.47 -5.53 -20.18
C ALA A 270 -12.69 -4.28 -21.07
N GLU A 271 -12.57 -3.08 -20.51
CA GLU A 271 -12.65 -1.80 -21.22
C GLU A 271 -11.31 -1.36 -21.87
N GLY A 272 -10.30 -2.24 -21.90
CA GLY A 272 -8.98 -1.94 -22.48
C GLY A 272 -8.11 -1.07 -21.56
N GLY A 273 -8.22 -1.24 -20.26
CA GLY A 273 -7.51 -0.43 -19.25
C GLY A 273 -5.98 -0.45 -19.37
N LEU A 274 -5.40 -1.49 -20.00
CA LEU A 274 -3.96 -1.61 -20.27
C LEU A 274 -3.56 -1.15 -21.69
N GLU A 275 -4.49 -0.61 -22.46
CA GLU A 275 -4.19 -0.16 -23.82
C GLU A 275 -3.76 1.31 -23.87
N ARG A 276 -4.22 2.11 -22.92
CA ARG A 276 -3.91 3.56 -22.84
C ARG A 276 -3.71 4.02 -21.43
N PRO A 277 -2.64 4.75 -21.14
CA PRO A 277 -2.47 5.43 -19.85
C PRO A 277 -3.65 6.37 -19.59
N ARG A 278 -4.26 6.26 -18.41
CA ARG A 278 -5.35 7.16 -18.00
C ARG A 278 -5.19 7.54 -16.52
N ILE A 279 -5.28 8.82 -16.24
CA ILE A 279 -5.43 9.32 -14.87
C ILE A 279 -6.92 9.33 -14.55
N HIS A 280 -7.33 8.50 -13.60
CA HIS A 280 -8.71 8.43 -13.16
C HIS A 280 -9.09 9.64 -12.32
N LYS A 281 -10.26 10.24 -12.61
CA LYS A 281 -10.78 11.38 -11.81
C LYS A 281 -10.89 11.08 -10.32
N GLN A 282 -11.09 9.81 -9.97
CA GLN A 282 -11.17 9.33 -8.58
C GLN A 282 -9.86 9.46 -7.79
N LEU A 283 -8.73 9.65 -8.46
CA LEU A 283 -7.44 9.93 -7.80
C LEU A 283 -7.34 11.36 -7.29
N SER A 284 -8.02 12.31 -7.93
CA SER A 284 -8.10 13.68 -7.46
C SER A 284 -9.05 13.82 -6.28
N LEU A 285 -8.77 14.77 -5.39
CA LEU A 285 -9.69 15.06 -4.28
C LEU A 285 -11.04 15.54 -4.84
N HIS A 286 -12.12 14.89 -4.43
CA HIS A 286 -13.49 15.18 -4.88
C HIS A 286 -14.49 14.96 -3.73
N LYS A 287 -15.71 15.45 -3.91
CA LYS A 287 -16.84 15.23 -3.01
C LYS A 287 -17.89 14.36 -3.70
N HIS A 288 -18.61 13.58 -2.91
CA HIS A 288 -19.82 12.90 -3.33
C HIS A 288 -21.03 13.69 -2.81
N ASP A 289 -22.01 13.93 -3.68
CA ASP A 289 -23.30 14.45 -3.27
C ASP A 289 -24.09 13.34 -2.57
N HIS A 290 -24.68 13.67 -1.41
CA HIS A 290 -25.37 12.69 -0.55
C HIS A 290 -26.51 11.94 -1.24
N ASN A 291 -27.08 12.47 -2.32
CA ASN A 291 -28.13 11.82 -3.11
C ASN A 291 -27.68 10.66 -3.99
N SER A 292 -26.36 10.44 -4.15
CA SER A 292 -25.83 9.36 -5.00
C SER A 292 -25.69 8.02 -4.26
N GLN A 293 -26.00 7.96 -2.97
CA GLN A 293 -25.79 6.76 -2.14
C GLN A 293 -26.92 5.72 -2.23
N GLU A 294 -28.10 6.11 -2.67
CA GLU A 294 -29.26 5.18 -2.78
C GLU A 294 -29.15 4.16 -3.95
N LEU A 295 -28.19 4.33 -4.86
CA LEU A 295 -28.02 3.46 -6.04
C LEU A 295 -27.03 2.30 -5.83
N LEU A 296 -26.42 2.17 -4.63
CA LEU A 296 -25.34 1.20 -4.36
C LEU A 296 -25.56 0.34 -3.09
N ALA A 297 -26.81 0.25 -2.61
CA ALA A 297 -27.18 -0.63 -1.51
C ALA A 297 -27.39 -2.09 -1.97
#